data_5f20c471637d08105a4481805c6f2019
#
_entry.id   5f20c471637d08105a4481805c6f2019
#
_cell.length_a   1.000
_cell.length_b   1.000
_cell.length_c   1.000
_cell.angle_alpha   90.00
_cell.angle_beta   90.00
_cell.angle_gamma   90.00
#
_symmetry.space_group_name_H-M   'P 1'
#
loop_
_entity.id
_entity.type
_entity.pdbx_description
1 polymer ?
#
loop_
_entity_poly.entity_id
_entity_poly.type
_entity_poly.pdbx_seq_one_letter_code
_entity_poly.pdbx_strand_id
1 'polypeptide(L)' 'MKCIHCRGEMKRGHTPFHADRLGCHVTLDAVPAWVCGQCGEAYFEEKEVDAIQKLIGAIEQEVRALTPTA' A
#
# COMPACT_ATOMS: atom_id res chain seq x y z
N MET A 1 -19.32 4.99 -2.43
CA MET A 1 -18.29 5.89 -1.94
C MET A 1 -17.85 6.83 -3.05
N LYS A 2 -17.66 8.09 -2.75
CA LYS A 2 -17.28 9.08 -3.76
C LYS A 2 -15.84 9.56 -3.58
N CYS A 3 -15.18 9.79 -4.69
CA CYS A 3 -13.82 10.32 -4.68
C CYS A 3 -13.83 11.78 -4.21
N ILE A 4 -12.93 12.12 -3.29
CA ILE A 4 -12.86 13.48 -2.77
C ILE A 4 -12.23 14.47 -3.75
N HIS A 5 -11.55 13.97 -4.78
CA HIS A 5 -10.91 14.82 -5.78
C HIS A 5 -11.82 15.16 -6.94
N CYS A 6 -12.46 14.17 -7.54
CA CYS A 6 -13.26 14.38 -8.75
C CYS A 6 -14.74 14.10 -8.56
N ARG A 7 -15.14 13.63 -7.37
CA ARG A 7 -16.51 13.23 -7.01
C ARG A 7 -17.04 12.09 -7.88
N GLY A 8 -16.15 11.37 -8.56
CA GLY A 8 -16.53 10.18 -9.30
C GLY A 8 -16.85 9.03 -8.36
N GLU A 9 -17.51 8.01 -8.90
CA GLU A 9 -17.86 6.83 -8.13
C GLU A 9 -16.65 5.96 -7.90
N MET A 10 -16.45 5.51 -6.67
CA MET A 10 -15.38 4.58 -6.32
C MET A 10 -15.94 3.18 -6.16
N LYS A 11 -15.20 2.20 -6.67
CA LYS A 11 -15.57 0.79 -6.60
C LYS A 11 -14.45 0.00 -5.96
N ARG A 12 -14.81 -1.12 -5.32
CA ARG A 12 -13.81 -2.06 -4.80
C ARG A 12 -13.07 -2.69 -5.97
N GLY A 13 -11.76 -2.63 -5.90
CA GLY A 13 -10.90 -3.20 -6.92
C GLY A 13 -9.53 -3.47 -6.32
N HIS A 14 -8.52 -3.46 -7.16
CA HIS A 14 -7.15 -3.73 -6.76
C HIS A 14 -6.23 -2.68 -7.35
N THR A 15 -5.19 -2.34 -6.62
CA THR A 15 -4.18 -1.40 -7.07
C THR A 15 -2.80 -1.90 -6.63
N PRO A 16 -1.75 -1.65 -7.42
CA PRO A 16 -0.41 -1.98 -6.97
C PRO A 16 0.05 -1.04 -5.87
N PHE A 17 0.93 -1.56 -5.03
CA PHE A 17 1.51 -0.79 -3.94
C PHE A 17 3.02 -0.96 -3.96
N HIS A 18 3.74 0.14 -3.85
CA HIS A 18 5.20 0.16 -3.84
C HIS A 18 5.68 0.90 -2.60
N ALA A 19 6.72 0.36 -1.97
CA ALA A 19 7.36 1.02 -0.85
C ALA A 19 8.84 0.70 -0.83
N ASP A 20 9.63 1.68 -0.39
CA ASP A 20 11.08 1.50 -0.22
C ASP A 20 11.39 1.66 1.26
N ARG A 21 12.05 0.65 1.82
CA ARG A 21 12.43 0.67 3.24
C ARG A 21 13.80 0.06 3.40
N LEU A 22 14.73 0.80 3.98
CA LEU A 22 16.07 0.33 4.33
C LEU A 22 16.79 -0.34 3.15
N GLY A 23 16.66 0.25 1.96
CA GLY A 23 17.28 -0.29 0.74
C GLY A 23 16.54 -1.46 0.13
N CYS A 24 15.38 -1.82 0.66
CA CYS A 24 14.56 -2.90 0.15
C CYS A 24 13.36 -2.32 -0.61
N HIS A 25 13.11 -2.84 -1.81
CA HIS A 25 11.95 -2.45 -2.61
C HIS A 25 10.85 -3.48 -2.42
N VAL A 26 9.69 -3.01 -1.97
CA VAL A 26 8.52 -3.87 -1.77
C VAL A 26 7.50 -3.54 -2.84
N THR A 27 7.07 -4.54 -3.59
CA THR A 27 6.05 -4.39 -4.61
C THR A 27 4.94 -5.39 -4.35
N LEU A 28 3.72 -4.88 -4.18
CA LEU A 28 2.52 -5.72 -4.08
C LEU A 28 1.72 -5.49 -5.36
N ASP A 29 1.49 -6.55 -6.11
CA ASP A 29 0.87 -6.45 -7.44
C ASP A 29 -0.59 -6.02 -7.38
N ALA A 30 -1.32 -6.50 -6.37
CA ALA A 30 -2.75 -6.24 -6.29
C ALA A 30 -3.18 -6.17 -4.83
N VAL A 31 -3.40 -4.96 -4.34
CA VAL A 31 -3.91 -4.73 -2.99
C VAL A 31 -5.36 -4.28 -3.10
N PRO A 32 -6.27 -4.91 -2.34
CA PRO A 32 -7.66 -4.46 -2.35
C PRO A 32 -7.78 -3.00 -1.93
N ALA A 33 -8.54 -2.24 -2.68
CA ALA A 33 -8.69 -0.80 -2.44
C ALA A 33 -9.97 -0.29 -3.08
N TRP A 34 -10.36 0.92 -2.69
CA TRP A 34 -11.38 1.66 -3.39
C TRP A 34 -10.71 2.42 -4.52
N VAL A 35 -11.14 2.18 -5.74
CA VAL A 35 -10.53 2.78 -6.93
C VAL A 35 -11.57 3.66 -7.64
N CYS A 36 -11.19 4.89 -7.92
CA CYS A 36 -12.03 5.80 -8.68
C CYS A 36 -11.94 5.47 -10.17
N GLY A 37 -13.08 5.21 -10.80
CA GLY A 37 -13.13 4.92 -12.23
C GLY A 37 -12.90 6.15 -13.11
N GLN A 38 -12.91 7.35 -12.54
CA GLN A 38 -12.82 8.57 -13.29
C GLN A 38 -11.41 9.18 -13.27
N CYS A 39 -10.81 9.33 -12.08
CA CYS A 39 -9.49 9.94 -11.96
C CYS A 39 -8.37 8.95 -11.61
N GLY A 40 -8.70 7.70 -11.33
CA GLY A 40 -7.73 6.67 -11.00
C GLY A 40 -7.21 6.69 -9.57
N GLU A 41 -7.72 7.57 -8.71
CA GLU A 41 -7.32 7.61 -7.31
C GLU A 41 -7.70 6.32 -6.60
N ALA A 42 -6.85 5.90 -5.66
CA ALA A 42 -7.10 4.70 -4.88
C ALA A 42 -7.00 5.02 -3.40
N TYR A 43 -7.94 4.49 -2.62
CA TYR A 43 -7.95 4.64 -1.17
C TYR A 43 -7.99 3.27 -0.51
N PHE A 44 -7.11 3.10 0.46
CA PHE A 44 -7.06 1.88 1.26
C PHE A 44 -7.93 2.05 2.50
N GLU A 45 -8.65 1.00 2.87
CA GLU A 45 -9.35 0.98 4.13
C GLU A 45 -8.38 0.69 5.27
N GLU A 46 -8.82 0.91 6.49
CA GLU A 46 -7.99 0.72 7.68
C GLU A 46 -7.39 -0.69 7.74
N LYS A 47 -8.15 -1.70 7.36
CA LYS A 47 -7.66 -3.10 7.37
C LYS A 47 -6.52 -3.32 6.40
N GLU A 48 -6.57 -2.69 5.22
CA GLU A 48 -5.46 -2.79 4.26
C GLU A 48 -4.24 -2.02 4.76
N VAL A 49 -4.46 -0.83 5.32
CA VAL A 49 -3.36 -0.03 5.89
C VAL A 49 -2.67 -0.79 7.01
N ASP A 50 -3.44 -1.40 7.91
CA ASP A 50 -2.88 -2.19 9.01
C ASP A 50 -2.04 -3.36 8.50
N ALA A 51 -2.55 -4.07 7.51
CA ALA A 51 -1.84 -5.20 6.93
C ALA A 51 -0.53 -4.77 6.27
N ILE A 52 -0.57 -3.66 5.52
CA ILE A 52 0.60 -3.12 4.86
C ILE A 52 1.64 -2.67 5.90
N GLN A 53 1.20 -2.00 6.96
CA GLN A 53 2.11 -1.53 8.01
C GLN A 53 2.78 -2.70 8.73
N LYS A 54 2.05 -3.77 8.99
CA LYS A 54 2.61 -4.97 9.61
C LYS A 54 3.63 -5.64 8.70
N LEU A 55 3.33 -5.70 7.42
CA LEU A 55 4.25 -6.28 6.43
C LEU A 55 5.53 -5.46 6.36
N ILE A 56 5.42 -4.14 6.25
CA ILE A 56 6.60 -3.26 6.17
C ILE A 56 7.42 -3.35 7.45
N GLY A 57 6.77 -3.39 8.62
CA GLY A 57 7.46 -3.52 9.88
C GLY A 57 8.24 -4.83 9.99
N ALA A 58 7.66 -5.94 9.51
CA ALA A 58 8.35 -7.23 9.48
C ALA A 58 9.55 -7.19 8.55
N ILE A 59 9.41 -6.57 7.38
CA ILE A 59 10.50 -6.42 6.42
C ILE A 59 11.64 -5.59 7.01
N GLU A 60 11.32 -4.47 7.65
CA GLU A 60 12.34 -3.64 8.28
C GLU A 60 13.12 -4.40 9.35
N GLN A 61 12.41 -5.18 10.15
CA GLN A 61 13.02 -5.98 11.20
C GLN A 61 13.96 -7.03 10.62
N GLU A 62 13.54 -7.72 9.57
CA GLU A 62 14.37 -8.74 8.93
C GLU A 62 15.55 -8.13 8.19
N VAL A 63 15.38 -6.99 7.55
CA VAL A 63 16.48 -6.29 6.87
C VAL A 63 17.54 -5.87 7.89
N ARG A 64 17.15 -5.40 9.06
CA ARG A 64 18.10 -5.05 10.12
C ARG A 64 18.87 -6.25 10.62
N ALA A 65 18.22 -7.42 10.66
CA ALA A 65 18.90 -8.65 11.04
C ALA A 65 19.91 -9.11 10.00
N LEU A 66 19.61 -8.86 8.71
CA LEU A 66 20.48 -9.25 7.60
C LEU A 66 21.59 -8.25 7.33
N THR A 67 21.45 -7.01 7.78
CA THR A 67 22.41 -5.94 7.52
C THR A 67 22.90 -5.39 8.86
N PRO A 68 23.85 -6.09 9.50
CA PRO A 68 24.36 -5.63 10.80
C PRO A 68 25.05 -4.28 10.64
N THR A 69 24.70 -3.35 11.53
CA THR A 69 25.39 -2.07 11.57
C THR A 69 26.76 -2.27 12.21
N ALA A 70 27.74 -1.76 11.52
CA ALA A 70 29.10 -1.79 12.06
C ALA A 70 29.22 -0.82 13.24
#